data_0bb5e3250e766b857cd8e8a17b81d977
#
_entry.id   0bb5e3250e766b857cd8e8a17b81d977
#
_cell.length_a   1.000
_cell.length_b   1.000
_cell.length_c   1.000
_cell.angle_alpha   90.00
_cell.angle_beta   90.00
_cell.angle_gamma   90.00
#
_symmetry.space_group_name_H-M   'P 1'
#
loop_
_entity.id
_entity.type
_entity.pdbx_description
1 polymer ?
#
loop_
_entity_poly.entity_id
_entity_poly.type
_entity_poly.pdbx_seq_one_letter_code
_entity_poly.pdbx_strand_id
1 'polypeptide(L)'
;MNKANQLVINYHITEKCNYDCHYCYAKWAKPNELHRNVDEMKRVLSKLAEYFLSPNPIQQQLQYQSVRLNFAGGEPLLLKQRLIDALDFAIELGFETSIITNGHLISDEFIAKHSHKLQLLGVSYDACRYEVQKQIGRITRSGNVLSVERLQSIFKQVKRHSPSTKLKINTVVNQFNSEEDFIGVMASLQPDKWKVLRVLPVFDSIQTISDQQFESFIERHQSLVHCMSAENNDSMTNSYLMLSPDGAFFQNGNGSSGYFKSRPLLTTPIDVALAESGFDAIKFAQRYH
;
A
#
# COMPACT_ATOMS: atom_id res chain seq x y z
N MET A 1 5.92 25.34 5.66
CA MET A 1 4.79 24.76 4.92
C MET A 1 5.17 23.33 4.55
N ASN A 2 4.41 22.35 4.99
CA ASN A 2 4.68 20.95 4.69
C ASN A 2 4.30 20.70 3.22
N LYS A 3 5.30 20.54 2.34
CA LYS A 3 5.10 20.29 0.92
C LYS A 3 5.28 18.80 0.65
N ALA A 4 4.41 18.23 -0.18
CA ALA A 4 4.58 16.86 -0.68
C ALA A 4 4.83 16.94 -2.19
N ASN A 5 6.00 16.51 -2.68
CA ASN A 5 6.28 16.55 -4.13
C ASN A 5 5.27 15.72 -4.95
N GLN A 6 4.70 14.69 -4.34
CA GLN A 6 3.77 13.78 -4.99
C GLN A 6 2.59 13.45 -4.07
N LEU A 7 1.36 13.56 -4.59
CA LEU A 7 0.18 13.01 -3.92
C LEU A 7 0.06 11.52 -4.23
N VAL A 8 -0.22 10.70 -3.22
CA VAL A 8 -0.42 9.25 -3.41
C VAL A 8 -1.84 8.87 -3.02
N ILE A 9 -2.59 8.35 -3.98
CA ILE A 9 -3.92 7.77 -3.78
C ILE A 9 -3.76 6.25 -3.73
N ASN A 10 -4.10 5.63 -2.59
CA ASN A 10 -4.03 4.19 -2.41
C ASN A 10 -5.37 3.55 -2.79
N TYR A 11 -5.49 3.02 -3.99
CA TYR A 11 -6.69 2.32 -4.43
C TYR A 11 -6.60 0.84 -4.07
N HIS A 12 -7.42 0.43 -3.10
CA HIS A 12 -7.62 -0.97 -2.73
C HIS A 12 -8.58 -1.60 -3.74
N ILE A 13 -8.05 -2.04 -4.90
CA ILE A 13 -8.83 -2.45 -6.05
C ILE A 13 -9.68 -3.71 -5.80
N THR A 14 -9.29 -4.55 -4.82
CA THR A 14 -10.00 -5.77 -4.44
C THR A 14 -9.81 -6.09 -2.97
N GLU A 15 -10.81 -6.73 -2.34
CA GLU A 15 -10.70 -7.33 -1.01
C GLU A 15 -10.07 -8.73 -1.06
N LYS A 16 -10.13 -9.41 -2.20
CA LYS A 16 -9.63 -10.78 -2.34
C LYS A 16 -8.13 -10.86 -2.17
N CYS A 17 -7.68 -11.86 -1.41
CA CYS A 17 -6.27 -12.16 -1.21
C CYS A 17 -6.03 -13.68 -1.27
N ASN A 18 -4.81 -14.07 -1.67
CA ASN A 18 -4.33 -15.45 -1.59
C ASN A 18 -3.60 -15.76 -0.27
N TYR A 19 -3.41 -14.74 0.59
CA TYR A 19 -2.92 -14.86 1.96
C TYR A 19 -4.04 -14.58 2.95
N ASP A 20 -3.86 -15.00 4.20
CA ASP A 20 -4.81 -14.78 5.30
C ASP A 20 -4.10 -14.17 6.52
N CYS A 21 -3.46 -13.02 6.32
CA CYS A 21 -2.75 -12.31 7.38
C CYS A 21 -3.71 -11.91 8.51
N HIS A 22 -3.44 -12.33 9.73
CA HIS A 22 -4.34 -12.15 10.87
C HIS A 22 -4.55 -10.67 11.22
N TYR A 23 -3.51 -9.83 11.05
CA TYR A 23 -3.57 -8.37 11.27
C TYR A 23 -4.13 -7.59 10.06
N CYS A 24 -4.62 -8.27 9.02
CA CYS A 24 -5.00 -7.61 7.78
C CYS A 24 -6.16 -6.63 8.00
N TYR A 25 -5.93 -5.37 7.62
CA TYR A 25 -6.96 -4.34 7.67
C TYR A 25 -7.83 -4.29 6.39
N ALA A 26 -7.44 -4.95 5.30
CA ALA A 26 -8.13 -4.92 4.01
C ALA A 26 -9.40 -5.79 4.01
N LYS A 27 -10.39 -5.43 4.82
CA LYS A 27 -11.65 -6.16 5.00
C LYS A 27 -12.84 -5.19 4.90
N TRP A 28 -13.70 -5.35 3.86
CA TRP A 28 -14.86 -4.48 3.60
C TRP A 28 -16.20 -5.24 3.54
N ALA A 29 -16.25 -6.47 4.05
CA ALA A 29 -17.45 -7.31 4.10
C ALA A 29 -18.09 -7.53 2.70
N LYS A 30 -17.27 -7.97 1.74
CA LYS A 30 -17.66 -8.28 0.36
C LYS A 30 -18.25 -7.08 -0.39
N PRO A 31 -17.49 -6.02 -0.61
CA PRO A 31 -17.94 -4.82 -1.30
C PRO A 31 -18.29 -5.12 -2.76
N ASN A 32 -19.09 -4.24 -3.38
CA ASN A 32 -19.28 -4.25 -4.81
C ASN A 32 -18.05 -3.65 -5.50
N GLU A 33 -17.06 -4.49 -5.82
CA GLU A 33 -15.75 -4.06 -6.33
C GLU A 33 -15.86 -3.47 -7.75
N LEU A 34 -15.39 -2.24 -7.94
CA LEU A 34 -15.47 -1.50 -9.21
C LEU A 34 -14.81 -2.24 -10.38
N HIS A 35 -13.71 -2.97 -10.12
CA HIS A 35 -13.02 -3.72 -11.19
C HIS A 35 -13.90 -4.76 -11.90
N ARG A 36 -15.09 -5.09 -11.36
CA ARG A 36 -16.05 -6.01 -11.99
C ARG A 36 -16.88 -5.32 -13.06
N ASN A 37 -16.99 -3.99 -13.00
CA ASN A 37 -17.64 -3.15 -14.01
C ASN A 37 -16.60 -2.14 -14.53
N VAL A 38 -16.05 -2.42 -15.72
CA VAL A 38 -14.97 -1.60 -16.30
C VAL A 38 -15.39 -0.15 -16.48
N ASP A 39 -16.64 0.12 -16.87
CA ASP A 39 -17.14 1.46 -17.12
C ASP A 39 -17.26 2.26 -15.81
N GLU A 40 -17.70 1.62 -14.73
CA GLU A 40 -17.76 2.24 -13.40
C GLU A 40 -16.36 2.56 -12.86
N MET A 41 -15.44 1.61 -13.02
CA MET A 41 -14.04 1.83 -12.63
C MET A 41 -13.43 2.99 -13.41
N LYS A 42 -13.59 3.02 -14.73
CA LYS A 42 -13.10 4.10 -15.58
C LYS A 42 -13.71 5.45 -15.18
N ARG A 43 -15.02 5.51 -14.93
CA ARG A 43 -15.67 6.75 -14.45
C ARG A 43 -15.08 7.26 -13.13
N VAL A 44 -14.82 6.37 -12.16
CA VAL A 44 -14.19 6.79 -10.89
C VAL A 44 -12.76 7.26 -11.11
N LEU A 45 -11.95 6.55 -11.91
CA LEU A 45 -10.59 6.96 -12.22
C LEU A 45 -10.54 8.30 -12.98
N SER A 46 -11.46 8.54 -13.93
CA SER A 46 -11.58 9.82 -14.62
C SER A 46 -11.94 10.96 -13.66
N LYS A 47 -12.89 10.75 -12.75
CA LYS A 47 -13.22 11.77 -11.71
C LYS A 47 -12.00 12.08 -10.82
N LEU A 48 -11.22 11.08 -10.44
CA LEU A 48 -10.00 11.28 -9.66
C LEU A 48 -8.98 12.11 -10.47
N ALA A 49 -8.81 11.82 -11.76
CA ALA A 49 -7.92 12.55 -12.64
C ALA A 49 -8.36 14.01 -12.82
N GLU A 50 -9.63 14.23 -13.14
CA GLU A 50 -10.21 15.57 -13.29
C GLU A 50 -9.99 16.44 -12.06
N TYR A 51 -10.12 15.88 -10.87
CA TYR A 51 -9.94 16.62 -9.62
C TYR A 51 -8.47 16.77 -9.23
N PHE A 52 -7.71 15.68 -9.12
CA PHE A 52 -6.37 15.72 -8.53
C PHE A 52 -5.26 16.12 -9.50
N LEU A 53 -5.47 16.01 -10.81
CA LEU A 53 -4.50 16.46 -11.82
C LEU A 53 -4.76 17.91 -12.27
N SER A 54 -5.80 18.55 -11.73
CA SER A 54 -6.14 19.97 -11.94
C SER A 54 -5.94 20.75 -10.64
N PRO A 55 -5.87 22.10 -10.71
CA PRO A 55 -5.83 22.93 -9.50
C PRO A 55 -7.01 22.67 -8.58
N ASN A 56 -6.72 22.31 -7.33
CA ASN A 56 -7.71 22.00 -6.31
C ASN A 56 -7.20 22.44 -4.92
N PRO A 57 -8.07 22.52 -3.88
CA PRO A 57 -7.66 22.96 -2.54
C PRO A 57 -6.51 22.13 -1.92
N ILE A 58 -6.50 20.79 -2.13
CA ILE A 58 -5.43 19.92 -1.62
C ILE A 58 -4.13 20.20 -2.37
N GLN A 59 -4.17 20.41 -3.70
CA GLN A 59 -3.00 20.74 -4.49
C GLN A 59 -2.42 22.11 -4.07
N GLN A 60 -3.27 23.09 -3.81
CA GLN A 60 -2.83 24.40 -3.31
C GLN A 60 -2.17 24.29 -1.92
N GLN A 61 -2.71 23.45 -1.05
CA GLN A 61 -2.20 23.23 0.31
C GLN A 61 -0.87 22.44 0.31
N LEU A 62 -0.79 21.34 -0.43
CA LEU A 62 0.35 20.43 -0.46
C LEU A 62 1.41 20.80 -1.49
N GLN A 63 1.05 21.56 -2.53
CA GLN A 63 1.91 21.98 -3.64
C GLN A 63 2.56 20.79 -4.40
N TYR A 64 1.85 19.65 -4.49
CA TYR A 64 2.35 18.50 -5.24
C TYR A 64 2.41 18.78 -6.75
N GLN A 65 3.36 18.13 -7.42
CA GLN A 65 3.63 18.26 -8.85
C GLN A 65 3.08 17.08 -9.66
N SER A 66 2.91 15.94 -9.03
CA SER A 66 2.39 14.72 -9.64
C SER A 66 1.46 13.96 -8.70
N VAL A 67 0.65 13.09 -9.29
CA VAL A 67 -0.26 12.20 -8.54
C VAL A 67 0.06 10.77 -8.92
N ARG A 68 0.31 9.94 -7.91
CA ARG A 68 0.52 8.52 -8.10
C ARG A 68 -0.68 7.72 -7.59
N LEU A 69 -1.26 6.93 -8.49
CA LEU A 69 -2.27 5.95 -8.13
C LEU A 69 -1.58 4.63 -7.75
N ASN A 70 -1.68 4.28 -6.48
CA ASN A 70 -1.08 3.07 -5.93
C ASN A 70 -2.12 1.97 -5.82
N PHE A 71 -2.01 0.94 -6.66
CA PHE A 71 -2.92 -0.21 -6.61
C PHE A 71 -2.50 -1.16 -5.48
N ALA A 72 -3.42 -1.36 -4.57
CA ALA A 72 -3.28 -2.21 -3.40
C ALA A 72 -4.58 -3.00 -3.19
N GLY A 73 -4.83 -3.51 -2.00
CA GLY A 73 -6.08 -4.18 -1.65
C GLY A 73 -5.83 -5.40 -0.80
N GLY A 74 -6.52 -6.49 -1.09
CA GLY A 74 -6.10 -7.81 -0.68
C GLY A 74 -4.83 -8.18 -1.46
N GLU A 75 -4.98 -8.74 -2.65
CA GLU A 75 -3.84 -8.96 -3.56
C GLU A 75 -4.22 -8.53 -4.98
N PRO A 76 -3.69 -7.41 -5.48
CA PRO A 76 -4.07 -6.87 -6.79
C PRO A 76 -3.71 -7.80 -7.95
N LEU A 77 -2.62 -8.57 -7.86
CA LEU A 77 -2.20 -9.49 -8.93
C LEU A 77 -3.17 -10.67 -9.15
N LEU A 78 -4.09 -10.94 -8.23
CA LEU A 78 -5.19 -11.89 -8.47
C LEU A 78 -6.12 -11.47 -9.62
N LEU A 79 -6.18 -10.17 -9.91
CA LEU A 79 -7.05 -9.62 -10.95
C LEU A 79 -6.50 -9.83 -12.37
N LYS A 80 -5.23 -10.22 -12.50
CA LYS A 80 -4.59 -10.51 -13.81
C LYS A 80 -4.79 -9.36 -14.80
N GLN A 81 -5.42 -9.64 -15.96
CA GLN A 81 -5.62 -8.65 -17.02
C GLN A 81 -6.40 -7.42 -16.54
N ARG A 82 -7.36 -7.55 -15.62
CA ARG A 82 -8.11 -6.40 -15.10
C ARG A 82 -7.22 -5.40 -14.34
N LEU A 83 -6.18 -5.88 -13.66
CA LEU A 83 -5.19 -4.98 -13.06
C LEU A 83 -4.38 -4.25 -14.13
N ILE A 84 -3.98 -4.95 -15.20
CA ILE A 84 -3.23 -4.33 -16.30
C ILE A 84 -4.08 -3.27 -16.99
N ASP A 85 -5.34 -3.57 -17.29
CA ASP A 85 -6.29 -2.61 -17.89
C ASP A 85 -6.48 -1.36 -17.00
N ALA A 86 -6.53 -1.55 -15.68
CA ALA A 86 -6.62 -0.45 -14.72
C ALA A 86 -5.35 0.40 -14.68
N LEU A 87 -4.17 -0.24 -14.72
CA LEU A 87 -2.87 0.45 -14.80
C LEU A 87 -2.76 1.26 -16.09
N ASP A 88 -3.08 0.66 -17.24
CA ASP A 88 -2.99 1.31 -18.53
C ASP A 88 -3.92 2.53 -18.60
N PHE A 89 -5.16 2.37 -18.16
CA PHE A 89 -6.10 3.48 -18.11
C PHE A 89 -5.67 4.59 -17.14
N ALA A 90 -5.10 4.26 -15.98
CA ALA A 90 -4.56 5.26 -15.07
C ALA A 90 -3.41 6.06 -15.70
N ILE A 91 -2.52 5.39 -16.45
CA ILE A 91 -1.42 6.04 -17.18
C ILE A 91 -1.97 6.95 -18.28
N GLU A 92 -2.96 6.49 -19.06
CA GLU A 92 -3.64 7.31 -20.09
C GLU A 92 -4.24 8.59 -19.51
N LEU A 93 -4.75 8.54 -18.29
CA LEU A 93 -5.28 9.70 -17.56
C LEU A 93 -4.19 10.64 -17.03
N GLY A 94 -2.92 10.25 -17.03
CA GLY A 94 -1.79 11.06 -16.54
C GLY A 94 -1.33 10.75 -15.11
N PHE A 95 -1.81 9.69 -14.49
CA PHE A 95 -1.29 9.24 -13.21
C PHE A 95 0.06 8.52 -13.37
N GLU A 96 0.97 8.74 -12.44
CA GLU A 96 2.03 7.76 -12.17
C GLU A 96 1.41 6.55 -11.47
N THR A 97 1.94 5.36 -11.71
CA THR A 97 1.35 4.14 -11.14
C THR A 97 2.32 3.38 -10.25
N SER A 98 1.79 2.66 -9.29
CA SER A 98 2.53 1.74 -8.43
C SER A 98 1.64 0.60 -7.94
N ILE A 99 2.26 -0.49 -7.50
CA ILE A 99 1.57 -1.63 -6.91
C ILE A 99 2.16 -1.94 -5.55
N ILE A 100 1.31 -2.29 -4.58
CA ILE A 100 1.69 -2.96 -3.34
C ILE A 100 1.10 -4.38 -3.38
N THR A 101 1.95 -5.38 -3.27
CA THR A 101 1.60 -6.79 -3.39
C THR A 101 2.25 -7.62 -2.28
N ASN A 102 1.70 -8.80 -1.99
CA ASN A 102 2.39 -9.79 -1.16
C ASN A 102 3.55 -10.50 -1.90
N GLY A 103 3.71 -10.25 -3.19
CA GLY A 103 4.80 -10.73 -4.02
C GLY A 103 4.67 -12.18 -4.53
N HIS A 104 3.77 -12.97 -3.95
CA HIS A 104 3.67 -14.39 -4.29
C HIS A 104 3.27 -14.67 -5.75
N LEU A 105 2.47 -13.79 -6.34
CA LEU A 105 1.98 -13.93 -7.71
C LEU A 105 2.80 -13.16 -8.75
N ILE A 106 3.89 -12.51 -8.36
CA ILE A 106 4.78 -11.85 -9.32
C ILE A 106 5.47 -12.92 -10.17
N SER A 107 5.11 -12.99 -11.45
CA SER A 107 5.79 -13.86 -12.44
C SER A 107 6.88 -13.10 -13.18
N ASP A 108 7.82 -13.84 -13.75
CA ASP A 108 8.88 -13.28 -14.59
C ASP A 108 8.29 -12.61 -15.83
N GLU A 109 7.19 -13.17 -16.36
CA GLU A 109 6.42 -12.59 -17.47
C GLU A 109 5.80 -11.24 -17.07
N PHE A 110 5.20 -11.14 -15.89
CA PHE A 110 4.66 -9.87 -15.39
C PHE A 110 5.76 -8.81 -15.29
N ILE A 111 6.92 -9.17 -14.74
CA ILE A 111 8.06 -8.25 -14.63
C ILE A 111 8.49 -7.76 -16.01
N ALA A 112 8.74 -8.68 -16.93
CA ALA A 112 9.24 -8.35 -18.27
C ALA A 112 8.27 -7.46 -19.06
N LYS A 113 6.96 -7.70 -18.94
CA LYS A 113 5.93 -6.98 -19.72
C LYS A 113 5.43 -5.69 -19.07
N HIS A 114 5.46 -5.58 -17.73
CA HIS A 114 4.70 -4.53 -17.04
C HIS A 114 5.50 -3.73 -16.01
N SER A 115 6.73 -4.12 -15.64
CA SER A 115 7.48 -3.37 -14.62
C SER A 115 7.76 -1.92 -15.04
N HIS A 116 7.95 -1.65 -16.32
CA HIS A 116 8.17 -0.30 -16.86
C HIS A 116 6.97 0.65 -16.69
N LYS A 117 5.77 0.12 -16.46
CA LYS A 117 4.57 0.91 -16.16
C LYS A 117 4.57 1.44 -14.73
N LEU A 118 5.44 0.92 -13.86
CA LEU A 118 5.42 1.19 -12.43
C LEU A 118 6.53 2.18 -12.04
N GLN A 119 6.17 3.30 -11.46
CA GLN A 119 7.13 4.16 -10.77
C GLN A 119 7.70 3.44 -9.53
N LEU A 120 6.87 2.63 -8.86
CA LEU A 120 7.26 1.89 -7.67
C LEU A 120 6.58 0.52 -7.61
N LEU A 121 7.36 -0.51 -7.31
CA LEU A 121 6.88 -1.82 -6.89
C LEU A 121 7.17 -2.01 -5.41
N GLY A 122 6.11 -2.11 -4.60
CA GLY A 122 6.22 -2.41 -3.18
C GLY A 122 5.83 -3.86 -2.91
N VAL A 123 6.69 -4.56 -2.17
CA VAL A 123 6.42 -5.91 -1.72
C VAL A 123 6.28 -5.92 -0.21
N SER A 124 5.22 -6.53 0.28
CA SER A 124 5.04 -6.73 1.72
C SER A 124 5.81 -7.97 2.16
N TYR A 125 6.73 -7.79 3.11
CA TYR A 125 7.58 -8.86 3.66
C TYR A 125 7.75 -8.63 5.17
N ASP A 126 7.05 -9.43 5.98
CA ASP A 126 6.86 -9.14 7.40
C ASP A 126 7.61 -10.09 8.34
N ALA A 127 8.27 -11.13 7.81
CA ALA A 127 9.08 -12.02 8.63
C ALA A 127 10.15 -12.75 7.80
N CYS A 128 11.32 -12.95 8.39
CA CYS A 128 12.43 -13.66 7.77
C CYS A 128 12.29 -15.18 7.95
N ARG A 129 11.71 -15.62 9.08
CA ARG A 129 11.55 -17.05 9.40
C ARG A 129 10.20 -17.59 8.92
N TYR A 130 10.23 -18.78 8.32
CA TYR A 130 9.02 -19.47 7.84
C TYR A 130 7.94 -19.61 8.93
N GLU A 131 8.34 -20.03 10.14
CA GLU A 131 7.39 -20.24 11.25
C GLU A 131 6.69 -18.93 11.66
N VAL A 132 7.42 -17.81 11.63
CA VAL A 132 6.83 -16.49 11.92
C VAL A 132 5.89 -16.07 10.81
N GLN A 133 6.25 -16.25 9.52
CA GLN A 133 5.35 -15.99 8.40
C GLN A 133 4.03 -16.76 8.54
N LYS A 134 4.14 -18.06 8.95
CA LYS A 134 2.98 -18.90 9.22
C LYS A 134 2.15 -18.39 10.39
N GLN A 135 2.78 -18.03 11.52
CA GLN A 135 2.10 -17.51 12.71
C GLN A 135 1.31 -16.22 12.44
N ILE A 136 1.82 -15.34 11.58
CA ILE A 136 1.14 -14.09 11.21
C ILE A 136 0.17 -14.25 10.04
N GLY A 137 0.05 -15.44 9.46
CA GLY A 137 -0.84 -15.73 8.34
C GLY A 137 -0.33 -15.27 6.98
N ARG A 138 0.97 -14.93 6.84
CA ARG A 138 1.60 -14.58 5.55
C ARG A 138 1.94 -15.82 4.73
N ILE A 139 0.93 -16.60 4.46
CA ILE A 139 1.03 -17.92 3.84
C ILE A 139 -0.17 -18.15 2.92
N THR A 140 0.03 -18.84 1.81
CA THR A 140 -1.07 -19.30 0.97
C THR A 140 -1.84 -20.44 1.64
N ARG A 141 -3.04 -20.74 1.18
CA ARG A 141 -3.82 -21.89 1.63
C ARG A 141 -3.09 -23.23 1.45
N SER A 142 -2.16 -23.30 0.49
CA SER A 142 -1.31 -24.47 0.24
C SER A 142 -0.04 -24.52 1.11
N GLY A 143 0.14 -23.59 2.02
CA GLY A 143 1.29 -23.56 2.93
C GLY A 143 2.54 -22.88 2.38
N ASN A 144 2.46 -22.21 1.23
CA ASN A 144 3.61 -21.54 0.61
C ASN A 144 3.77 -20.10 1.10
N VAL A 145 5.01 -19.70 1.34
CA VAL A 145 5.40 -18.33 1.69
C VAL A 145 6.24 -17.70 0.57
N LEU A 146 6.39 -16.40 0.56
CA LEU A 146 7.38 -15.73 -0.27
C LEU A 146 8.76 -15.87 0.39
N SER A 147 9.68 -16.60 -0.25
CA SER A 147 11.05 -16.73 0.27
C SER A 147 11.89 -15.50 -0.07
N VAL A 148 12.98 -15.30 0.68
CA VAL A 148 13.92 -14.19 0.44
C VAL A 148 14.62 -14.34 -0.93
N GLU A 149 14.94 -15.57 -1.33
CA GLU A 149 15.58 -15.85 -2.63
C GLU A 149 14.66 -15.48 -3.79
N ARG A 150 13.34 -15.80 -3.67
CA ARG A 150 12.37 -15.38 -4.69
C ARG A 150 12.24 -13.86 -4.73
N LEU A 151 12.22 -13.21 -3.59
CA LEU A 151 12.15 -11.75 -3.50
C LEU A 151 13.40 -11.09 -4.10
N GLN A 152 14.61 -11.63 -3.85
CA GLN A 152 15.86 -11.20 -4.50
C GLN A 152 15.79 -11.35 -6.02
N SER A 153 15.28 -12.50 -6.50
CA SER A 153 15.09 -12.74 -7.94
C SER A 153 14.14 -11.71 -8.55
N ILE A 154 13.01 -11.41 -7.89
CA ILE A 154 12.06 -10.39 -8.34
C ILE A 154 12.76 -9.04 -8.46
N PHE A 155 13.45 -8.59 -7.40
CA PHE A 155 14.11 -7.28 -7.37
C PHE A 155 15.18 -7.16 -8.46
N LYS A 156 16.00 -8.19 -8.62
CA LYS A 156 17.03 -8.25 -9.68
C LYS A 156 16.41 -8.15 -11.07
N GLN A 157 15.34 -8.88 -11.32
CA GLN A 157 14.66 -8.85 -12.62
C GLN A 157 13.97 -7.50 -12.89
N VAL A 158 13.30 -6.90 -11.89
CA VAL A 158 12.72 -5.57 -12.06
C VAL A 158 13.80 -4.55 -12.40
N LYS A 159 14.93 -4.53 -11.69
CA LYS A 159 16.05 -3.62 -12.02
C LYS A 159 16.64 -3.86 -13.40
N ARG A 160 16.61 -5.10 -13.89
CA ARG A 160 17.06 -5.44 -15.26
C ARG A 160 16.10 -4.93 -16.33
N HIS A 161 14.78 -5.09 -16.14
CA HIS A 161 13.76 -4.72 -17.14
C HIS A 161 13.31 -3.27 -17.06
N SER A 162 13.35 -2.68 -15.87
CA SER A 162 12.95 -1.30 -15.60
C SER A 162 13.82 -0.68 -14.50
N PRO A 163 15.04 -0.22 -14.81
CA PRO A 163 15.98 0.33 -13.82
C PRO A 163 15.42 1.53 -13.04
N SER A 164 14.51 2.29 -13.64
CA SER A 164 13.86 3.45 -13.02
C SER A 164 12.82 3.09 -11.98
N THR A 165 12.23 1.88 -12.03
CA THR A 165 11.24 1.44 -11.06
C THR A 165 11.85 1.34 -9.67
N LYS A 166 11.28 2.09 -8.73
CA LYS A 166 11.69 2.05 -7.32
C LYS A 166 11.19 0.78 -6.65
N LEU A 167 12.05 0.17 -5.85
CA LEU A 167 11.74 -1.05 -5.11
C LEU A 167 11.52 -0.72 -3.63
N LYS A 168 10.39 -1.17 -3.11
CA LYS A 168 9.99 -0.90 -1.73
C LYS A 168 9.64 -2.18 -1.01
N ILE A 169 10.08 -2.29 0.25
CA ILE A 169 9.57 -3.28 1.20
C ILE A 169 8.64 -2.58 2.19
N ASN A 170 7.51 -3.21 2.49
CA ASN A 170 6.67 -2.87 3.63
C ASN A 170 6.75 -3.99 4.65
N THR A 171 6.96 -3.64 5.91
CA THR A 171 6.96 -4.57 7.04
C THR A 171 6.00 -4.08 8.10
N VAL A 172 4.99 -4.88 8.44
CA VAL A 172 4.08 -4.62 9.56
C VAL A 172 4.63 -5.31 10.80
N VAL A 173 5.13 -4.51 11.74
CA VAL A 173 5.67 -5.02 13.01
C VAL A 173 4.52 -5.33 13.96
N ASN A 174 4.49 -6.57 14.44
CA ASN A 174 3.48 -7.14 15.32
C ASN A 174 4.13 -8.02 16.39
N GLN A 175 3.36 -8.59 17.32
CA GLN A 175 3.90 -9.36 18.44
C GLN A 175 4.77 -10.57 18.04
N PHE A 176 4.63 -11.12 16.83
CA PHE A 176 5.36 -12.32 16.42
C PHE A 176 6.69 -12.02 15.72
N ASN A 177 6.83 -10.82 15.13
CA ASN A 177 8.02 -10.43 14.40
C ASN A 177 8.79 -9.23 15.02
N SER A 178 8.32 -8.68 16.14
CA SER A 178 8.95 -7.53 16.79
C SER A 178 10.41 -7.79 17.22
N GLU A 179 10.79 -9.05 17.40
CA GLU A 179 12.17 -9.46 17.76
C GLU A 179 13.00 -9.95 16.55
N GLU A 180 12.44 -9.95 15.32
CA GLU A 180 13.20 -10.38 14.14
C GLU A 180 14.24 -9.33 13.71
N ASP A 181 15.34 -9.82 13.12
CA ASP A 181 16.38 -9.00 12.51
C ASP A 181 16.29 -9.06 10.99
N PHE A 182 16.07 -7.91 10.37
CA PHE A 182 15.96 -7.75 8.92
C PHE A 182 17.25 -7.23 8.26
N ILE A 183 18.32 -6.95 9.02
CA ILE A 183 19.54 -6.32 8.49
C ILE A 183 20.10 -7.12 7.33
N GLY A 184 20.31 -8.43 7.50
CA GLY A 184 20.83 -9.30 6.46
C GLY A 184 19.95 -9.38 5.22
N VAL A 185 18.63 -9.43 5.41
CA VAL A 185 17.67 -9.46 4.29
C VAL A 185 17.68 -8.13 3.55
N MET A 186 17.61 -7.00 4.23
CA MET A 186 17.63 -5.68 3.60
C MET A 186 18.95 -5.39 2.89
N ALA A 187 20.08 -5.80 3.47
CA ALA A 187 21.40 -5.72 2.83
C ALA A 187 21.45 -6.51 1.51
N SER A 188 20.79 -7.67 1.45
CA SER A 188 20.76 -8.52 0.25
C SER A 188 19.78 -8.02 -0.81
N LEU A 189 18.67 -7.38 -0.40
CA LEU A 189 17.64 -6.86 -1.31
C LEU A 189 17.94 -5.46 -1.84
N GLN A 190 18.63 -4.64 -1.06
CA GLN A 190 18.94 -3.24 -1.36
C GLN A 190 17.72 -2.45 -1.87
N PRO A 191 16.61 -2.39 -1.09
CA PRO A 191 15.43 -1.66 -1.51
C PRO A 191 15.70 -0.16 -1.55
N ASP A 192 15.08 0.55 -2.49
CA ASP A 192 15.09 2.02 -2.49
C ASP A 192 14.38 2.60 -1.25
N LYS A 193 13.43 1.84 -0.67
CA LYS A 193 12.71 2.22 0.56
C LYS A 193 12.27 0.99 1.35
N TRP A 194 12.52 1.03 2.64
CA TRP A 194 11.93 0.10 3.61
C TRP A 194 10.96 0.86 4.51
N LYS A 195 9.68 0.51 4.43
CA LYS A 195 8.64 1.10 5.26
C LYS A 195 8.26 0.16 6.38
N VAL A 196 8.52 0.59 7.60
CA VAL A 196 8.22 -0.12 8.85
C VAL A 196 6.94 0.46 9.43
N LEU A 197 5.91 -0.36 9.58
CA LEU A 197 4.59 0.05 10.03
C LEU A 197 4.27 -0.66 11.34
N ARG A 198 3.88 0.07 12.37
CA ARG A 198 3.33 -0.57 13.56
C ARG A 198 1.96 -1.16 13.23
N VAL A 199 1.68 -2.38 13.68
CA VAL A 199 0.39 -3.01 13.45
C VAL A 199 -0.77 -2.14 13.99
N LEU A 200 -1.81 -1.96 13.16
CA LEU A 200 -3.01 -1.20 13.53
C LEU A 200 -4.08 -2.13 14.09
N PRO A 201 -4.68 -1.83 15.25
CA PRO A 201 -5.79 -2.59 15.81
C PRO A 201 -7.13 -2.19 15.16
N VAL A 202 -7.27 -2.42 13.84
CA VAL A 202 -8.47 -1.97 13.09
C VAL A 202 -9.71 -2.78 13.44
N PHE A 203 -9.56 -4.10 13.62
CA PHE A 203 -10.68 -5.00 13.93
C PHE A 203 -10.49 -5.73 15.26
N ASP A 204 -9.26 -5.95 15.67
CA ASP A 204 -8.91 -6.55 16.96
C ASP A 204 -7.54 -6.04 17.43
N SER A 205 -7.17 -6.37 18.68
CA SER A 205 -5.89 -5.99 19.29
C SER A 205 -4.95 -7.17 19.55
N ILE A 206 -5.27 -8.36 19.02
CA ILE A 206 -4.57 -9.60 19.38
C ILE A 206 -3.08 -9.57 19.02
N GLN A 207 -2.70 -8.86 17.95
CA GLN A 207 -1.31 -8.81 17.50
C GLN A 207 -0.62 -7.45 17.75
N THR A 208 -1.21 -6.61 18.59
CA THR A 208 -0.64 -5.31 18.92
C THR A 208 0.65 -5.42 19.70
N ILE A 209 1.49 -4.40 19.58
CA ILE A 209 2.75 -4.25 20.32
C ILE A 209 2.76 -2.90 21.04
N SER A 210 3.54 -2.81 22.12
CA SER A 210 3.75 -1.56 22.85
C SER A 210 4.62 -0.57 22.04
N ASP A 211 4.62 0.70 22.45
CA ASP A 211 5.52 1.72 21.88
C ASP A 211 6.96 1.29 22.03
N GLN A 212 7.33 0.81 23.24
CA GLN A 212 8.69 0.34 23.54
C GLN A 212 9.13 -0.83 22.63
N GLN A 213 8.25 -1.79 22.34
CA GLN A 213 8.58 -2.88 21.42
C GLN A 213 8.81 -2.37 19.99
N PHE A 214 8.00 -1.40 19.54
CA PHE A 214 8.16 -0.80 18.23
C PHE A 214 9.45 0.03 18.14
N GLU A 215 9.75 0.84 19.16
CA GLU A 215 11.00 1.61 19.26
C GLU A 215 12.22 0.70 19.28
N SER A 216 12.22 -0.37 20.08
CA SER A 216 13.30 -1.37 20.12
C SER A 216 13.52 -2.05 18.76
N PHE A 217 12.44 -2.29 17.99
CA PHE A 217 12.56 -2.80 16.62
C PHE A 217 13.29 -1.77 15.72
N ILE A 218 12.91 -0.49 15.78
CA ILE A 218 13.53 0.57 14.99
C ILE A 218 15.01 0.76 15.38
N GLU A 219 15.32 0.79 16.66
CA GLU A 219 16.68 0.93 17.18
C GLU A 219 17.60 -0.21 16.71
N ARG A 220 17.11 -1.46 16.74
CA ARG A 220 17.83 -2.63 16.21
C ARG A 220 18.22 -2.45 14.75
N HIS A 221 17.44 -1.72 13.97
CA HIS A 221 17.64 -1.51 12.54
C HIS A 221 18.20 -0.13 12.17
N GLN A 222 18.79 0.61 13.13
CA GLN A 222 19.33 1.95 12.90
C GLN A 222 20.36 2.03 11.76
N SER A 223 21.11 0.96 11.50
CA SER A 223 22.05 0.89 10.35
C SER A 223 21.35 1.03 8.99
N LEU A 224 20.03 0.86 8.92
CA LEU A 224 19.20 0.94 7.71
C LEU A 224 18.42 2.27 7.60
N VAL A 225 18.71 3.25 8.44
CA VAL A 225 18.01 4.56 8.47
C VAL A 225 18.00 5.27 7.11
N HIS A 226 19.03 5.04 6.29
CA HIS A 226 19.15 5.63 4.94
C HIS A 226 18.03 5.21 3.97
N CYS A 227 17.41 4.04 4.18
CA CYS A 227 16.28 3.55 3.38
C CYS A 227 15.01 3.30 4.22
N MET A 228 15.14 3.27 5.55
CA MET A 228 14.02 2.97 6.46
C MET A 228 13.17 4.22 6.75
N SER A 229 11.86 4.04 6.76
CA SER A 229 10.90 5.01 7.32
C SER A 229 9.91 4.27 8.21
N ALA A 230 9.79 4.69 9.46
CA ALA A 230 8.90 4.10 10.44
C ALA A 230 7.63 4.95 10.62
N GLU A 231 6.48 4.30 10.75
CA GLU A 231 5.21 4.95 11.04
C GLU A 231 4.51 4.20 12.19
N ASN A 232 4.21 4.93 13.25
CA ASN A 232 3.38 4.47 14.35
C ASN A 232 1.89 4.64 14.03
N ASN A 233 1.01 4.25 14.94
CA ASN A 233 -0.43 4.30 14.72
C ASN A 233 -0.96 5.72 14.55
N ASP A 234 -0.42 6.70 15.27
CA ASP A 234 -0.83 8.11 15.15
C ASP A 234 -0.44 8.69 13.79
N SER A 235 0.77 8.37 13.31
CA SER A 235 1.24 8.78 11.99
C SER A 235 0.38 8.21 10.86
N MET A 236 -0.23 7.04 11.06
CA MET A 236 -1.06 6.36 10.06
C MET A 236 -2.54 6.78 10.10
N THR A 237 -3.00 7.42 11.18
CA THR A 237 -4.41 7.80 11.34
C THR A 237 -4.72 9.07 10.56
N ASN A 238 -5.72 9.01 9.66
CA ASN A 238 -6.20 10.09 8.78
C ASN A 238 -5.14 10.67 7.82
N SER A 239 -3.99 10.04 7.69
CA SER A 239 -2.84 10.55 6.94
C SER A 239 -2.67 9.94 5.54
N TYR A 240 -3.51 9.01 5.14
CA TYR A 240 -3.49 8.36 3.83
C TYR A 240 -4.72 8.76 3.02
N LEU A 241 -4.54 9.03 1.74
CA LEU A 241 -5.68 9.11 0.83
C LEU A 241 -5.96 7.70 0.30
N MET A 242 -6.99 7.04 0.84
CA MET A 242 -7.32 5.65 0.55
C MET A 242 -8.68 5.54 -0.13
N LEU A 243 -8.74 4.73 -1.18
CA LEU A 243 -9.96 4.39 -1.92
C LEU A 243 -10.27 2.91 -1.74
N SER A 244 -11.49 2.60 -1.31
CA SER A 244 -11.97 1.23 -1.11
C SER A 244 -12.34 0.55 -2.43
N PRO A 245 -12.55 -0.79 -2.47
CA PRO A 245 -12.87 -1.51 -3.70
C PRO A 245 -14.13 -1.04 -4.41
N ASP A 246 -15.10 -0.49 -3.69
CA ASP A 246 -16.36 0.06 -4.21
C ASP A 246 -16.29 1.57 -4.52
N GLY A 247 -15.07 2.15 -4.49
CA GLY A 247 -14.85 3.53 -4.90
C GLY A 247 -15.29 4.59 -3.90
N ALA A 248 -15.22 4.32 -2.60
CA ALA A 248 -15.39 5.33 -1.58
C ALA A 248 -14.04 5.65 -0.91
N PHE A 249 -13.81 6.91 -0.53
CA PHE A 249 -12.68 7.22 0.33
C PHE A 249 -12.90 6.63 1.71
N PHE A 250 -11.82 6.19 2.35
CA PHE A 250 -11.89 5.66 3.71
C PHE A 250 -10.64 5.99 4.52
N GLN A 251 -10.78 5.95 5.84
CA GLN A 251 -9.68 6.07 6.80
C GLN A 251 -9.75 4.94 7.81
N ASN A 252 -8.58 4.59 8.35
CA ASN A 252 -8.51 3.70 9.49
C ASN A 252 -9.18 4.36 10.70
N GLY A 253 -10.19 3.70 11.27
CA GLY A 253 -10.84 4.16 12.49
C GLY A 253 -9.95 3.96 13.72
N ASN A 254 -10.26 4.67 14.79
CA ASN A 254 -9.64 4.46 16.09
C ASN A 254 -10.31 3.28 16.80
N GLY A 255 -9.67 2.12 16.84
CA GLY A 255 -10.13 0.94 17.54
C GLY A 255 -11.04 0.02 16.71
N SER A 256 -11.83 -0.81 17.38
CA SER A 256 -12.65 -1.90 16.81
C SER A 256 -13.83 -1.47 15.94
N SER A 257 -14.02 -0.19 15.69
CA SER A 257 -15.14 0.34 14.90
C SER A 257 -14.96 0.21 13.36
N GLY A 258 -13.83 -0.31 12.89
CA GLY A 258 -13.56 -0.46 11.46
C GLY A 258 -13.14 0.86 10.77
N TYR A 259 -13.76 1.18 9.62
CA TYR A 259 -13.40 2.34 8.80
C TYR A 259 -14.37 3.49 8.93
N PHE A 260 -13.84 4.73 8.86
CA PHE A 260 -14.61 5.88 8.40
C PHE A 260 -14.64 5.87 6.87
N LYS A 261 -15.82 5.82 6.28
CA LYS A 261 -15.99 5.68 4.84
C LYS A 261 -16.93 6.76 4.32
N SER A 262 -16.52 7.41 3.21
CA SER A 262 -17.38 8.35 2.49
C SER A 262 -18.47 7.60 1.71
N ARG A 263 -19.40 8.36 1.14
CA ARG A 263 -20.25 7.85 0.05
C ARG A 263 -19.41 7.55 -1.19
N PRO A 264 -19.84 6.59 -2.06
CA PRO A 264 -19.09 6.21 -3.26
C PRO A 264 -18.93 7.38 -4.26
N LEU A 265 -17.75 7.47 -4.89
CA LEU A 265 -17.42 8.51 -5.87
C LEU A 265 -18.25 8.43 -7.15
N LEU A 266 -18.87 7.29 -7.45
CA LEU A 266 -19.80 7.17 -8.57
C LEU A 266 -20.96 8.16 -8.46
N THR A 267 -21.43 8.43 -7.25
CA THR A 267 -22.62 9.26 -6.98
C THR A 267 -22.32 10.55 -6.21
N THR A 268 -21.07 10.70 -5.70
CA THR A 268 -20.70 11.82 -4.83
C THR A 268 -19.57 12.63 -5.47
N PRO A 269 -19.61 13.99 -5.40
CA PRO A 269 -18.47 14.84 -5.75
C PRO A 269 -17.26 14.53 -4.86
N ILE A 270 -16.04 14.71 -5.39
CA ILE A 270 -14.80 14.33 -4.69
C ILE A 270 -14.56 15.18 -3.45
N ASP A 271 -14.80 16.48 -3.50
CA ASP A 271 -14.67 17.39 -2.37
C ASP A 271 -15.58 17.00 -1.19
N VAL A 272 -16.82 16.64 -1.49
CA VAL A 272 -17.77 16.13 -0.49
C VAL A 272 -17.29 14.82 0.12
N ALA A 273 -16.88 13.87 -0.72
CA ALA A 273 -16.40 12.57 -0.26
C ALA A 273 -15.09 12.68 0.56
N LEU A 274 -14.20 13.62 0.22
CA LEU A 274 -13.01 13.92 1.00
C LEU A 274 -13.35 14.43 2.40
N ALA A 275 -14.28 15.39 2.48
CA ALA A 275 -14.76 15.91 3.77
C ALA A 275 -15.40 14.82 4.64
N GLU A 276 -16.17 13.91 4.04
CA GLU A 276 -16.78 12.78 4.73
C GLU A 276 -15.73 11.75 5.21
N SER A 277 -14.61 11.60 4.52
CA SER A 277 -13.58 10.60 4.85
C SER A 277 -12.72 10.97 6.05
N GLY A 278 -12.65 12.26 6.40
CA GLY A 278 -11.75 12.75 7.44
C GLY A 278 -10.25 12.74 7.06
N PHE A 279 -9.94 12.78 5.76
CA PHE A 279 -8.56 12.89 5.29
C PHE A 279 -7.91 14.21 5.75
N ASP A 280 -6.73 14.10 6.35
CA ASP A 280 -5.93 15.24 6.83
C ASP A 280 -4.69 15.44 5.94
N ALA A 281 -4.73 16.48 5.09
CA ALA A 281 -3.66 16.81 4.17
C ALA A 281 -2.36 17.24 4.88
N ILE A 282 -2.44 17.83 6.08
CA ILE A 282 -1.26 18.21 6.87
C ILE A 282 -0.56 16.95 7.39
N LYS A 283 -1.30 16.02 7.97
CA LYS A 283 -0.75 14.72 8.40
C LYS A 283 -0.19 13.92 7.23
N PHE A 284 -0.85 13.97 6.06
CA PHE A 284 -0.32 13.36 4.84
C PHE A 284 1.08 13.91 4.52
N ALA A 285 1.26 15.23 4.51
CA ALA A 285 2.55 15.86 4.19
C ALA A 285 3.65 15.52 5.21
N GLN A 286 3.33 15.46 6.51
CA GLN A 286 4.28 15.14 7.57
C GLN A 286 4.97 13.78 7.39
N ARG A 287 4.34 12.83 6.68
CA ARG A 287 4.91 11.50 6.41
C ARG A 287 6.03 11.49 5.35
N TYR A 288 6.23 12.59 4.64
CA TYR A 288 7.22 12.73 3.57
C TYR A 288 8.43 13.61 3.98
N HIS A 289 8.49 13.99 5.26
CA HIS A 289 9.58 14.71 5.90
C HIS A 289 10.22 13.85 7.01
#